data_7fedb9f81598555ea4ab17abf945ca23
#
_entry.id   7fedb9f81598555ea4ab17abf945ca23
#
_cell.length_a   1.000
_cell.length_b   1.000
_cell.length_c   1.000
_cell.angle_alpha   90.00
_cell.angle_beta   90.00
_cell.angle_gamma   90.00
#
_symmetry.space_group_name_H-M   'P 1'
#
loop_
_entity.id
_entity.type
_entity.pdbx_description
1 polymer ?
#
loop_
_entity_poly.entity_id
_entity_poly.type
_entity_poly.pdbx_seq_one_letter_code
_entity_poly.pdbx_strand_id
1 'polypeptide(L)'
;MRLYTSLFVCILLATKLFSQEPEIQSITSAINSEMLALEDTLSALSISILTDSLLINRQQANDQFCKLFEDGMQNEGAYEFAFDSLLSVSKLVAPDESFKIFTWQFFESDDVYVYYGYIVHKDGRIMALKDNSQDYFAPEFEIGNKDHWYGALYYNMYPYKGIDGKMHYLMFGYDGNSLFENRKVIDVLSWDDKGMPVFGAGVFQASEQSKGHPPVVNRVLLEYFVAAKVSCNYEEIHEHILFDHLIFKKTPYGEYMVPDGSYEGYVYADGMWKHVSKMFNHSYGDNNFPTPEPILTKEKKKDMFGNEHKRATKNVNRDSKLYKKARANNKKKDLEKENDIEN
;
A
#
# COMPACT_ATOMS: atom_id res chain seq x y z
N MET A 1 -46.82 -50.80 9.70
CA MET A 1 -47.31 -49.45 9.69
C MET A 1 -46.29 -48.37 10.15
N ARG A 2 -45.26 -48.73 10.91
CA ARG A 2 -44.21 -47.75 11.37
C ARG A 2 -43.10 -47.42 10.35
N LEU A 3 -42.86 -48.26 9.34
CA LEU A 3 -41.83 -47.99 8.33
C LEU A 3 -42.25 -46.96 7.27
N TYR A 4 -43.52 -46.85 6.93
CA TYR A 4 -44.04 -45.95 5.90
C TYR A 4 -44.13 -44.49 6.40
N THR A 5 -44.31 -44.28 7.70
CA THR A 5 -44.35 -42.90 8.28
C THR A 5 -42.94 -42.25 8.33
N SER A 6 -41.88 -43.06 8.52
CA SER A 6 -40.49 -42.55 8.53
C SER A 6 -40.02 -42.12 7.13
N LEU A 7 -40.43 -42.82 6.09
CA LEU A 7 -40.06 -42.49 4.70
C LEU A 7 -40.77 -41.21 4.21
N PHE A 8 -42.05 -41.01 4.63
CA PHE A 8 -42.82 -39.83 4.24
C PHE A 8 -42.29 -38.53 4.91
N VAL A 9 -41.77 -38.62 6.15
CA VAL A 9 -41.17 -37.48 6.86
C VAL A 9 -39.82 -37.11 6.22
N CYS A 10 -39.00 -38.08 5.79
CA CYS A 10 -37.75 -37.81 5.07
C CYS A 10 -37.97 -37.15 3.70
N ILE A 11 -39.01 -37.56 2.95
CA ILE A 11 -39.35 -36.97 1.65
C ILE A 11 -39.85 -35.52 1.83
N LEU A 12 -40.69 -35.25 2.85
CA LEU A 12 -41.15 -33.88 3.16
C LEU A 12 -40.03 -32.95 3.64
N LEU A 13 -39.02 -33.47 4.35
CA LEU A 13 -37.83 -32.69 4.72
C LEU A 13 -36.94 -32.43 3.51
N ALA A 14 -36.76 -33.42 2.62
CA ALA A 14 -35.99 -33.25 1.38
C ALA A 14 -36.64 -32.24 0.41
N THR A 15 -37.96 -32.24 0.26
CA THR A 15 -38.66 -31.24 -0.58
C THR A 15 -38.62 -29.85 -0.02
N LYS A 16 -38.57 -29.64 1.30
CA LYS A 16 -38.35 -28.32 1.90
C LYS A 16 -36.95 -27.81 1.67
N LEU A 17 -35.92 -28.65 1.72
CA LEU A 17 -34.54 -28.27 1.39
C LEU A 17 -34.42 -27.89 -0.09
N PHE A 18 -35.02 -28.62 -1.02
CA PHE A 18 -35.02 -28.32 -2.44
C PHE A 18 -35.81 -27.06 -2.82
N SER A 19 -36.79 -26.65 -2.01
CA SER A 19 -37.56 -25.43 -2.27
C SER A 19 -36.88 -24.14 -1.75
N GLN A 20 -35.86 -24.27 -0.89
CA GLN A 20 -35.10 -23.12 -0.37
C GLN A 20 -33.93 -22.66 -1.26
N GLU A 21 -33.38 -23.57 -2.09
CA GLU A 21 -32.27 -23.22 -2.99
C GLU A 21 -32.58 -22.05 -3.97
N PRO A 22 -33.74 -22.05 -4.67
CA PRO A 22 -34.04 -20.95 -5.61
C PRO A 22 -34.31 -19.60 -4.91
N GLU A 23 -34.80 -19.63 -3.67
CA GLU A 23 -35.05 -18.41 -2.87
C GLU A 23 -33.72 -17.82 -2.37
N ILE A 24 -32.79 -18.66 -1.89
CA ILE A 24 -31.45 -18.25 -1.47
C ILE A 24 -30.68 -17.68 -2.67
N GLN A 25 -30.74 -18.33 -3.84
CA GLN A 25 -30.07 -17.82 -5.05
C GLN A 25 -30.65 -16.47 -5.51
N SER A 26 -31.96 -16.25 -5.38
CA SER A 26 -32.58 -14.98 -5.75
C SER A 26 -32.18 -13.86 -4.79
N ILE A 27 -32.10 -14.11 -3.50
CA ILE A 27 -31.66 -13.16 -2.49
C ILE A 27 -30.18 -12.80 -2.69
N THR A 28 -29.31 -13.80 -2.87
CA THR A 28 -27.88 -13.57 -3.12
C THR A 28 -27.64 -12.77 -4.41
N SER A 29 -28.42 -13.05 -5.47
CA SER A 29 -28.31 -12.27 -6.72
C SER A 29 -28.81 -10.83 -6.56
N ALA A 30 -29.81 -10.58 -5.74
CA ALA A 30 -30.31 -9.25 -5.45
C ALA A 30 -29.30 -8.44 -4.61
N ILE A 31 -28.72 -9.03 -3.56
CA ILE A 31 -27.66 -8.43 -2.75
C ILE A 31 -26.45 -8.08 -3.63
N ASN A 32 -25.98 -9.01 -4.46
CA ASN A 32 -24.86 -8.74 -5.37
C ASN A 32 -25.17 -7.59 -6.36
N SER A 33 -26.38 -7.52 -6.89
CA SER A 33 -26.80 -6.44 -7.79
C SER A 33 -26.81 -5.07 -7.10
N GLU A 34 -27.27 -5.01 -5.85
CA GLU A 34 -27.27 -3.78 -5.05
C GLU A 34 -25.83 -3.33 -4.72
N MET A 35 -24.97 -4.27 -4.32
CA MET A 35 -23.57 -3.98 -4.02
C MET A 35 -22.78 -3.54 -5.27
N LEU A 36 -23.04 -4.10 -6.44
CA LEU A 36 -22.46 -3.65 -7.70
C LEU A 36 -22.89 -2.23 -8.05
N ALA A 37 -24.18 -1.89 -7.90
CA ALA A 37 -24.68 -0.52 -8.15
C ALA A 37 -24.07 0.49 -7.17
N LEU A 38 -23.87 0.09 -5.91
CA LEU A 38 -23.15 0.89 -4.91
C LEU A 38 -21.70 1.11 -5.33
N GLU A 39 -20.99 0.05 -5.70
CA GLU A 39 -19.60 0.11 -6.14
C GLU A 39 -19.43 1.02 -7.36
N ASP A 40 -20.29 0.92 -8.36
CA ASP A 40 -20.26 1.78 -9.53
C ASP A 40 -20.40 3.26 -9.16
N THR A 41 -21.30 3.57 -8.21
CA THR A 41 -21.51 4.93 -7.73
C THR A 41 -20.30 5.43 -6.94
N LEU A 42 -19.79 4.62 -6.01
CA LEU A 42 -18.59 4.95 -5.22
C LEU A 42 -17.36 5.11 -6.11
N SER A 43 -17.21 4.27 -7.15
CA SER A 43 -16.12 4.37 -8.11
C SER A 43 -16.18 5.70 -8.88
N ALA A 44 -17.35 6.10 -9.38
CA ALA A 44 -17.53 7.39 -10.07
C ALA A 44 -17.21 8.58 -9.15
N LEU A 45 -17.68 8.55 -7.91
CA LEU A 45 -17.39 9.59 -6.91
C LEU A 45 -15.89 9.64 -6.57
N SER A 46 -15.24 8.50 -6.39
CA SER A 46 -13.81 8.44 -6.06
C SER A 46 -12.92 8.97 -7.17
N ILE A 47 -13.32 8.80 -8.44
CA ILE A 47 -12.65 9.44 -9.59
C ILE A 47 -12.86 10.96 -9.54
N SER A 48 -14.07 11.42 -9.24
CA SER A 48 -14.37 12.86 -9.12
C SER A 48 -13.56 13.52 -8.00
N ILE A 49 -13.40 12.86 -6.85
CA ILE A 49 -12.56 13.30 -5.73
C ILE A 49 -11.13 13.59 -6.20
N LEU A 50 -10.57 12.78 -7.09
CA LEU A 50 -9.18 12.89 -7.54
C LEU A 50 -9.01 13.83 -8.74
N THR A 51 -10.01 13.93 -9.63
CA THR A 51 -9.80 14.50 -10.98
C THR A 51 -10.58 15.78 -11.25
N ASP A 52 -11.62 16.11 -10.46
CA ASP A 52 -12.36 17.35 -10.69
C ASP A 52 -11.47 18.58 -10.43
N SER A 53 -11.51 19.54 -11.33
CA SER A 53 -10.69 20.76 -11.27
C SER A 53 -11.11 21.71 -10.15
N LEU A 54 -12.39 21.67 -9.73
CA LEU A 54 -12.95 22.56 -8.72
C LEU A 54 -12.94 21.88 -7.35
N LEU A 55 -12.32 22.51 -6.37
CA LEU A 55 -12.30 22.02 -4.98
C LEU A 55 -13.70 21.73 -4.44
N ILE A 56 -14.66 22.62 -4.71
CA ILE A 56 -16.04 22.43 -4.23
C ILE A 56 -16.69 21.15 -4.75
N ASN A 57 -16.43 20.79 -6.01
CA ASN A 57 -16.94 19.55 -6.58
C ASN A 57 -16.25 18.33 -5.97
N ARG A 58 -14.93 18.38 -5.78
CA ARG A 58 -14.19 17.31 -5.09
C ARG A 58 -14.73 17.10 -3.67
N GLN A 59 -15.01 18.19 -2.96
CA GLN A 59 -15.55 18.15 -1.60
C GLN A 59 -16.95 17.55 -1.56
N GLN A 60 -17.85 17.99 -2.45
CA GLN A 60 -19.19 17.41 -2.58
C GLN A 60 -19.15 15.91 -2.94
N ALA A 61 -18.26 15.52 -3.85
CA ALA A 61 -18.07 14.11 -4.21
C ALA A 61 -17.57 13.29 -3.01
N ASN A 62 -16.65 13.84 -2.22
CA ASN A 62 -16.12 13.17 -1.03
C ASN A 62 -17.20 13.02 0.07
N ASP A 63 -17.98 14.07 0.33
CA ASP A 63 -19.07 14.01 1.31
C ASP A 63 -20.14 12.99 0.92
N GLN A 64 -20.48 12.93 -0.38
CA GLN A 64 -21.40 11.93 -0.90
C GLN A 64 -20.80 10.52 -0.83
N PHE A 65 -19.51 10.38 -1.14
CA PHE A 65 -18.80 9.11 -1.03
C PHE A 65 -18.84 8.58 0.41
N CYS A 66 -18.44 9.39 1.38
CA CYS A 66 -18.43 9.00 2.79
C CYS A 66 -19.81 8.52 3.24
N LYS A 67 -20.85 9.31 2.93
CA LYS A 67 -22.24 8.96 3.29
C LYS A 67 -22.69 7.64 2.65
N LEU A 68 -22.51 7.50 1.35
CA LEU A 68 -22.92 6.27 0.63
C LEU A 68 -22.10 5.05 1.07
N PHE A 69 -20.82 5.24 1.40
CA PHE A 69 -19.96 4.18 1.93
C PHE A 69 -20.46 3.72 3.30
N GLU A 70 -20.73 4.65 4.23
CA GLU A 70 -21.26 4.32 5.57
C GLU A 70 -22.61 3.61 5.49
N ASP A 71 -23.54 4.15 4.69
CA ASP A 71 -24.87 3.56 4.50
C ASP A 71 -24.76 2.18 3.84
N GLY A 72 -23.94 2.05 2.80
CA GLY A 72 -23.75 0.83 2.04
C GLY A 72 -23.07 -0.29 2.83
N MET A 73 -22.14 0.05 3.71
CA MET A 73 -21.46 -0.93 4.58
C MET A 73 -22.38 -1.53 5.67
N GLN A 74 -23.58 -1.00 5.86
CA GLN A 74 -24.61 -1.60 6.73
C GLN A 74 -25.41 -2.70 6.03
N ASN A 75 -25.31 -2.82 4.69
CA ASN A 75 -26.04 -3.81 3.93
C ASN A 75 -25.51 -5.21 4.19
N GLU A 76 -26.39 -6.21 4.14
CA GLU A 76 -26.00 -7.60 4.23
C GLU A 76 -25.03 -7.99 3.10
N GLY A 77 -23.94 -8.69 3.42
CA GLY A 77 -22.91 -9.08 2.47
C GLY A 77 -21.90 -7.98 2.08
N ALA A 78 -22.06 -6.75 2.58
CA ALA A 78 -21.15 -5.65 2.26
C ALA A 78 -19.71 -5.92 2.73
N TYR A 79 -19.55 -6.56 3.87
CA TYR A 79 -18.21 -6.91 4.37
C TYR A 79 -17.51 -7.91 3.45
N GLU A 80 -18.20 -8.91 2.92
CA GLU A 80 -17.65 -9.92 2.01
C GLU A 80 -17.40 -9.37 0.60
N PHE A 81 -18.08 -8.30 0.21
CA PHE A 81 -17.96 -7.74 -1.14
C PHE A 81 -16.54 -7.16 -1.38
N ALA A 82 -15.99 -7.44 -2.57
CA ALA A 82 -14.58 -7.16 -2.85
C ALA A 82 -14.31 -5.69 -3.22
N PHE A 83 -15.28 -4.99 -3.80
CA PHE A 83 -15.11 -3.62 -4.33
C PHE A 83 -13.98 -3.52 -5.37
N ASP A 84 -13.89 -4.48 -6.30
CA ASP A 84 -12.77 -4.61 -7.24
C ASP A 84 -12.66 -3.40 -8.18
N SER A 85 -13.78 -2.78 -8.54
CA SER A 85 -13.82 -1.60 -9.42
C SER A 85 -13.45 -0.29 -8.72
N LEU A 86 -13.37 -0.27 -7.38
CA LEU A 86 -13.01 0.92 -6.60
C LEU A 86 -11.49 1.09 -6.54
N LEU A 87 -10.87 1.48 -7.67
CA LEU A 87 -9.42 1.48 -7.87
C LEU A 87 -8.68 2.63 -7.16
N SER A 88 -9.36 3.74 -6.88
CA SER A 88 -8.77 4.93 -6.26
C SER A 88 -8.81 4.92 -4.73
N VAL A 89 -9.34 3.86 -4.14
CA VAL A 89 -9.38 3.63 -2.70
C VAL A 89 -8.55 2.40 -2.37
N SER A 90 -7.63 2.54 -1.44
CA SER A 90 -6.91 1.38 -0.90
C SER A 90 -7.84 0.54 -0.03
N LYS A 91 -7.79 -0.77 -0.22
CA LYS A 91 -8.61 -1.76 0.50
C LYS A 91 -7.67 -2.84 1.03
N LEU A 92 -7.43 -2.84 2.32
CA LEU A 92 -6.62 -3.86 2.98
C LEU A 92 -7.51 -4.71 3.89
N VAL A 93 -7.36 -6.01 3.78
CA VAL A 93 -8.05 -6.98 4.62
C VAL A 93 -7.07 -7.48 5.67
N ALA A 94 -7.46 -7.47 6.94
CA ALA A 94 -6.65 -8.07 7.98
C ALA A 94 -6.44 -9.57 7.70
N PRO A 95 -5.22 -10.12 7.91
CA PRO A 95 -4.93 -11.53 7.59
C PRO A 95 -5.81 -12.54 8.32
N ASP A 96 -6.39 -12.15 9.47
CA ASP A 96 -7.37 -12.95 10.21
C ASP A 96 -8.82 -12.64 9.81
N GLU A 97 -9.01 -11.83 8.79
CA GLU A 97 -10.31 -11.37 8.27
C GLU A 97 -11.23 -10.70 9.32
N SER A 98 -10.67 -10.21 10.42
CA SER A 98 -11.45 -9.57 11.49
C SER A 98 -11.93 -8.18 11.14
N PHE A 99 -11.18 -7.47 10.29
CA PHE A 99 -11.54 -6.14 9.78
C PHE A 99 -10.96 -5.88 8.39
N LYS A 100 -11.51 -4.88 7.72
CA LYS A 100 -10.95 -4.24 6.53
C LYS A 100 -10.65 -2.79 6.84
N ILE A 101 -9.59 -2.23 6.22
CA ILE A 101 -9.32 -0.80 6.26
C ILE A 101 -9.35 -0.25 4.85
N PHE A 102 -10.11 0.84 4.67
CA PHE A 102 -10.23 1.58 3.43
C PHE A 102 -9.59 2.94 3.63
N THR A 103 -8.72 3.36 2.72
CA THR A 103 -8.11 4.69 2.80
C THR A 103 -8.01 5.32 1.41
N TRP A 104 -8.21 6.63 1.34
CA TRP A 104 -8.04 7.41 0.12
C TRP A 104 -7.55 8.81 0.41
N GLN A 105 -7.04 9.44 -0.63
CA GLN A 105 -6.45 10.76 -0.59
C GLN A 105 -7.42 11.78 -1.17
N PHE A 106 -7.48 12.94 -0.55
CA PHE A 106 -8.21 14.11 -1.01
C PHE A 106 -7.23 15.28 -1.23
N PHE A 107 -7.36 15.92 -2.37
CA PHE A 107 -6.60 17.10 -2.73
C PHE A 107 -7.34 18.36 -2.27
N GLU A 108 -6.87 19.02 -1.22
CA GLU A 108 -7.43 20.29 -0.79
C GLU A 108 -6.84 21.45 -1.61
N SER A 109 -5.51 21.45 -1.80
CA SER A 109 -4.77 22.36 -2.69
C SER A 109 -3.52 21.66 -3.22
N ASP A 110 -2.73 22.32 -4.08
CA ASP A 110 -1.55 21.74 -4.72
C ASP A 110 -0.49 21.19 -3.75
N ASP A 111 -0.50 21.67 -2.50
CA ASP A 111 0.46 21.31 -1.45
C ASP A 111 -0.21 20.78 -0.16
N VAL A 112 -1.54 20.59 -0.17
CA VAL A 112 -2.30 20.13 1.00
C VAL A 112 -3.09 18.88 0.64
N TYR A 113 -2.69 17.79 1.26
CA TYR A 113 -3.34 16.49 1.17
C TYR A 113 -4.08 16.20 2.46
N VAL A 114 -5.28 15.65 2.35
CA VAL A 114 -6.09 15.15 3.46
C VAL A 114 -6.42 13.70 3.19
N TYR A 115 -6.35 12.89 4.21
CA TYR A 115 -6.65 11.46 4.10
C TYR A 115 -7.97 11.14 4.77
N TYR A 116 -8.72 10.26 4.12
CA TYR A 116 -9.95 9.70 4.65
C TYR A 116 -9.76 8.20 4.82
N GLY A 117 -10.39 7.64 5.82
CA GLY A 117 -10.33 6.21 6.03
C GLY A 117 -11.50 5.68 6.87
N TYR A 118 -11.76 4.39 6.70
CA TYR A 118 -12.71 3.63 7.49
C TYR A 118 -12.11 2.29 7.88
N ILE A 119 -12.31 1.91 9.13
CA ILE A 119 -12.14 0.54 9.58
C ILE A 119 -13.52 -0.10 9.66
N VAL A 120 -13.70 -1.18 8.92
CA VAL A 120 -14.94 -1.96 8.88
C VAL A 120 -14.67 -3.32 9.49
N HIS A 121 -15.31 -3.61 10.60
CA HIS A 121 -15.20 -4.90 11.27
C HIS A 121 -16.19 -5.92 10.70
N LYS A 122 -15.81 -7.19 10.77
CA LYS A 122 -16.67 -8.30 10.34
C LYS A 122 -17.98 -8.40 11.13
N ASP A 123 -18.01 -7.86 12.35
CA ASP A 123 -19.19 -7.77 13.19
C ASP A 123 -20.14 -6.59 12.84
N GLY A 124 -19.84 -5.84 11.76
CA GLY A 124 -20.64 -4.74 11.25
C GLY A 124 -20.30 -3.37 11.85
N ARG A 125 -19.36 -3.27 12.79
CA ARG A 125 -18.90 -1.98 13.29
C ARG A 125 -18.12 -1.23 12.23
N ILE A 126 -18.44 0.05 12.03
CA ILE A 126 -17.74 0.95 11.11
C ILE A 126 -17.14 2.10 11.92
N MET A 127 -15.87 2.39 11.72
CA MET A 127 -15.15 3.46 12.39
C MET A 127 -14.52 4.39 11.34
N ALA A 128 -15.02 5.61 11.23
CA ALA A 128 -14.39 6.65 10.44
C ALA A 128 -13.07 7.09 11.11
N LEU A 129 -12.03 7.28 10.30
CA LEU A 129 -10.73 7.80 10.70
C LEU A 129 -10.67 9.28 10.33
N LYS A 130 -10.35 10.13 11.31
CA LYS A 130 -10.18 11.57 11.09
C LYS A 130 -8.71 11.90 10.97
N ASP A 131 -8.31 12.36 9.79
CA ASP A 131 -6.96 12.86 9.55
C ASP A 131 -6.72 14.16 10.33
N ASN A 132 -5.69 14.15 11.13
CA ASN A 132 -5.16 15.29 11.87
C ASN A 132 -3.63 15.39 11.68
N SER A 133 -3.09 14.86 10.57
CA SER A 133 -1.64 14.80 10.31
C SER A 133 -0.95 16.17 10.44
N GLN A 134 -1.65 17.24 10.11
CA GLN A 134 -1.14 18.61 10.23
C GLN A 134 -1.09 19.14 11.68
N ASP A 135 -1.80 18.53 12.61
CA ASP A 135 -1.83 18.91 14.03
C ASP A 135 -0.74 18.21 14.86
N TYR A 136 -0.05 17.22 14.27
CA TYR A 136 1.06 16.54 14.94
C TYR A 136 2.29 17.44 15.00
N PHE A 137 2.82 17.63 16.19
CA PHE A 137 4.05 18.39 16.40
C PHE A 137 5.29 17.52 16.13
N ALA A 138 5.26 16.29 16.60
CA ALA A 138 6.32 15.31 16.42
C ALA A 138 5.71 13.93 16.12
N PRO A 139 5.24 13.71 14.88
CA PRO A 139 4.43 12.54 14.52
C PRO A 139 5.09 11.20 14.80
N GLU A 140 6.43 11.13 14.82
CA GLU A 140 7.18 9.91 15.16
C GLU A 140 7.03 9.53 16.63
N PHE A 141 6.68 10.47 17.52
CA PHE A 141 6.59 10.25 18.97
C PHE A 141 5.16 10.27 19.50
N GLU A 142 4.19 10.62 18.68
CA GLU A 142 2.81 10.74 19.10
C GLU A 142 2.01 9.49 18.75
N ILE A 143 1.08 9.14 19.64
CA ILE A 143 0.13 8.04 19.44
C ILE A 143 -1.21 8.62 18.99
N GLY A 144 -1.76 8.07 17.93
CA GLY A 144 -3.05 8.45 17.37
C GLY A 144 -4.19 7.50 17.76
N ASN A 145 -5.38 7.91 17.40
CA ASN A 145 -6.61 7.12 17.49
C ASN A 145 -7.52 7.48 16.30
N LYS A 146 -8.73 6.94 16.25
CA LYS A 146 -9.65 7.22 15.13
C LYS A 146 -9.99 8.70 14.92
N ASP A 147 -10.01 9.50 16.01
CA ASP A 147 -10.35 10.93 15.97
C ASP A 147 -9.11 11.84 15.86
N HIS A 148 -7.93 11.27 15.98
CA HIS A 148 -6.62 11.91 15.84
C HIS A 148 -5.66 10.93 15.14
N TRP A 149 -5.88 10.72 13.87
CA TRP A 149 -5.12 9.79 13.04
C TRP A 149 -4.07 10.55 12.22
N TYR A 150 -2.84 9.99 12.13
CA TYR A 150 -1.88 10.44 11.15
C TYR A 150 -2.27 9.84 9.80
N GLY A 151 -2.95 10.64 9.00
CA GLY A 151 -3.53 10.21 7.74
C GLY A 151 -2.48 9.73 6.73
N ALA A 152 -2.76 8.60 6.10
CA ALA A 152 -1.95 8.05 5.04
C ALA A 152 -2.77 7.16 4.11
N LEU A 153 -2.34 7.03 2.86
CA LEU A 153 -2.84 6.03 1.94
C LEU A 153 -2.12 4.70 2.24
N TYR A 154 -2.74 3.82 3.03
CA TYR A 154 -2.14 2.53 3.36
C TYR A 154 -2.19 1.58 2.17
N TYR A 155 -1.05 1.04 1.75
CA TYR A 155 -0.94 0.15 0.60
C TYR A 155 -0.56 -1.30 0.96
N ASN A 156 -0.10 -1.55 2.22
CA ASN A 156 0.13 -2.89 2.74
C ASN A 156 -0.07 -2.93 4.25
N MET A 157 -0.37 -4.13 4.76
CA MET A 157 -0.55 -4.46 6.16
C MET A 157 0.12 -5.79 6.46
N TYR A 158 0.90 -5.86 7.56
CA TYR A 158 1.52 -7.08 8.00
C TYR A 158 1.26 -7.33 9.51
N PRO A 159 0.69 -8.49 9.91
CA PRO A 159 0.42 -8.80 11.29
C PRO A 159 1.69 -9.27 12.01
N TYR A 160 1.88 -8.85 13.23
CA TYR A 160 2.90 -9.40 14.10
C TYR A 160 2.39 -9.48 15.55
N LYS A 161 2.98 -10.37 16.34
CA LYS A 161 2.64 -10.51 17.75
C LYS A 161 3.54 -9.59 18.57
N GLY A 162 2.96 -8.64 19.29
CA GLY A 162 3.67 -7.75 20.19
C GLY A 162 4.19 -8.46 21.44
N ILE A 163 5.06 -7.79 22.19
CA ILE A 163 5.58 -8.30 23.47
C ILE A 163 4.47 -8.48 24.52
N ASP A 164 3.39 -7.73 24.39
CA ASP A 164 2.17 -7.84 25.19
C ASP A 164 1.32 -9.08 24.85
N GLY A 165 1.74 -9.85 23.85
CA GLY A 165 1.06 -11.04 23.37
C GLY A 165 -0.17 -10.76 22.50
N LYS A 166 -0.53 -9.48 22.27
CA LYS A 166 -1.63 -9.07 21.39
C LYS A 166 -1.18 -9.03 19.93
N MET A 167 -2.15 -9.11 19.02
CA MET A 167 -1.90 -8.92 17.58
C MET A 167 -1.79 -7.43 17.29
N HIS A 168 -0.73 -7.04 16.60
CA HIS A 168 -0.46 -5.73 16.06
C HIS A 168 -0.31 -5.81 14.55
N TYR A 169 -0.54 -4.73 13.84
CA TYR A 169 -0.44 -4.66 12.39
C TYR A 169 0.50 -3.54 11.99
N LEU A 170 1.61 -3.89 11.32
CA LEU A 170 2.41 -2.90 10.62
C LEU A 170 1.60 -2.36 9.44
N MET A 171 1.48 -1.06 9.36
CA MET A 171 0.76 -0.37 8.29
C MET A 171 1.77 0.37 7.43
N PHE A 172 1.86 0.02 6.15
CA PHE A 172 2.73 0.70 5.20
C PHE A 172 1.91 1.69 4.39
N GLY A 173 2.24 2.97 4.52
CA GLY A 173 1.49 4.08 3.96
C GLY A 173 2.30 4.99 3.07
N TYR A 174 1.57 5.80 2.32
CA TYR A 174 2.08 6.91 1.53
C TYR A 174 1.39 8.20 1.98
N ASP A 175 2.18 9.25 2.13
CA ASP A 175 1.73 10.60 2.38
C ASP A 175 2.36 11.53 1.34
N GLY A 176 1.53 12.30 0.62
CA GLY A 176 1.95 13.29 -0.38
C GLY A 176 2.67 14.48 0.23
N ASN A 177 2.50 14.70 1.52
CA ASN A 177 3.14 15.70 2.37
C ASN A 177 3.16 17.12 1.80
N SER A 178 3.96 17.38 0.74
CA SER A 178 4.12 18.72 0.17
C SER A 178 4.35 18.69 -1.35
N LEU A 179 4.45 19.88 -1.96
CA LEU A 179 4.75 20.01 -3.38
C LEU A 179 6.09 19.39 -3.81
N PHE A 180 7.07 19.32 -2.91
CA PHE A 180 8.44 18.87 -3.22
C PHE A 180 8.83 17.56 -2.54
N GLU A 181 8.09 17.11 -1.53
CA GLU A 181 8.45 15.97 -0.71
C GLU A 181 7.25 15.09 -0.44
N ASN A 182 7.46 13.80 -0.63
CA ASN A 182 6.55 12.75 -0.23
C ASN A 182 7.09 12.03 1.00
N ARG A 183 6.24 11.27 1.68
CA ARG A 183 6.64 10.40 2.79
C ARG A 183 6.19 8.96 2.58
N LYS A 184 7.03 8.02 2.97
CA LYS A 184 6.60 6.67 3.34
C LYS A 184 6.35 6.64 4.84
N VAL A 185 5.29 5.98 5.21
CA VAL A 185 4.84 5.85 6.60
C VAL A 185 4.90 4.38 7.00
N ILE A 186 5.56 4.07 8.10
CA ILE A 186 5.45 2.78 8.77
C ILE A 186 4.77 3.06 10.11
N ASP A 187 3.52 2.69 10.21
CA ASP A 187 2.73 2.87 11.42
C ASP A 187 2.41 1.51 12.07
N VAL A 188 1.88 1.52 13.28
CA VAL A 188 1.37 0.33 13.96
C VAL A 188 -0.08 0.55 14.32
N LEU A 189 -0.96 -0.31 13.81
CA LEU A 189 -2.34 -0.38 14.25
C LEU A 189 -2.49 -1.47 15.31
N SER A 190 -3.11 -1.11 16.42
CA SER A 190 -3.48 -2.03 17.50
C SER A 190 -4.85 -1.65 18.07
N TRP A 191 -5.31 -2.40 19.05
CA TRP A 191 -6.61 -2.18 19.68
C TRP A 191 -6.46 -1.97 21.18
N ASP A 192 -7.11 -0.94 21.71
CA ASP A 192 -7.22 -0.75 23.14
C ASP A 192 -8.18 -1.77 23.79
N ASP A 193 -8.31 -1.73 25.12
CA ASP A 193 -9.18 -2.65 25.87
C ASP A 193 -10.68 -2.43 25.58
N LYS A 194 -11.06 -1.35 24.93
CA LYS A 194 -12.44 -1.04 24.47
C LYS A 194 -12.65 -1.44 23.01
N GLY A 195 -11.63 -2.00 22.33
CA GLY A 195 -11.68 -2.32 20.92
C GLY A 195 -11.62 -1.10 20.00
N MET A 196 -11.05 0.02 20.48
CA MET A 196 -10.82 1.21 19.66
C MET A 196 -9.44 1.16 19.04
N PRO A 197 -9.29 1.66 17.79
CA PRO A 197 -7.98 1.64 17.11
C PRO A 197 -6.99 2.61 17.75
N VAL A 198 -5.77 2.15 17.89
CA VAL A 198 -4.60 2.91 18.35
C VAL A 198 -3.58 2.87 17.23
N PHE A 199 -3.12 4.05 16.80
CA PHE A 199 -2.10 4.20 15.75
C PHE A 199 -0.79 4.68 16.38
N GLY A 200 0.28 3.96 16.10
CA GLY A 200 1.58 4.17 16.72
C GLY A 200 1.82 3.25 17.91
N ALA A 201 3.06 2.80 18.05
CA ALA A 201 3.55 2.03 19.19
C ALA A 201 5.04 2.26 19.38
N GLY A 202 5.51 2.42 20.59
CA GLY A 202 6.93 2.60 20.92
C GLY A 202 7.75 1.33 20.69
N VAL A 203 7.83 0.90 19.43
CA VAL A 203 8.46 -0.37 19.05
C VAL A 203 9.60 -0.22 18.03
N PHE A 204 9.78 0.95 17.43
CA PHE A 204 10.86 1.17 16.46
C PHE A 204 12.06 1.79 17.14
N GLN A 205 13.17 1.06 17.16
CA GLN A 205 14.42 1.50 17.76
C GLN A 205 15.40 1.94 16.67
N ALA A 206 15.80 3.21 16.70
CA ALA A 206 16.77 3.77 15.77
C ALA A 206 18.16 3.14 15.92
N SER A 207 19.03 3.35 14.93
CA SER A 207 20.39 2.80 14.90
C SER A 207 21.22 3.24 16.11
N GLU A 208 22.08 2.35 16.62
CA GLU A 208 23.03 2.59 17.72
C GLU A 208 24.07 3.70 17.44
N GLN A 209 24.19 4.16 16.19
CA GLN A 209 25.13 5.23 15.82
C GLN A 209 24.71 6.62 16.32
N SER A 210 23.49 6.78 16.81
CA SER A 210 23.05 7.99 17.52
C SER A 210 23.71 8.01 18.89
N LYS A 211 24.51 9.05 19.19
CA LYS A 211 25.19 9.21 20.50
C LYS A 211 24.14 9.23 21.62
N GLY A 212 24.04 8.16 22.39
CA GLY A 212 23.07 7.97 23.46
C GLY A 212 22.20 6.73 23.22
N HIS A 213 21.21 6.51 24.10
CA HIS A 213 20.21 5.47 23.84
C HIS A 213 19.44 5.86 22.58
N PRO A 214 19.38 4.98 21.56
CA PRO A 214 18.65 5.30 20.35
C PRO A 214 17.19 5.61 20.71
N PRO A 215 16.61 6.70 20.20
CA PRO A 215 15.22 7.02 20.48
C PRO A 215 14.33 5.89 19.97
N VAL A 216 13.37 5.50 20.79
CA VAL A 216 12.28 4.63 20.40
C VAL A 216 11.18 5.53 19.84
N VAL A 217 10.71 5.25 18.63
CA VAL A 217 9.65 6.01 17.99
C VAL A 217 8.40 5.15 17.84
N ASN A 218 7.24 5.82 17.77
CA ASN A 218 5.94 5.19 17.62
C ASN A 218 5.60 4.94 16.14
N ARG A 219 6.21 5.71 15.23
CA ARG A 219 6.00 5.69 13.79
C ARG A 219 7.30 6.06 13.08
N VAL A 220 7.53 5.49 11.90
CA VAL A 220 8.67 5.85 11.04
C VAL A 220 8.17 6.64 9.84
N LEU A 221 8.78 7.79 9.60
CA LEU A 221 8.51 8.64 8.45
C LEU A 221 9.79 8.76 7.61
N LEU A 222 9.69 8.35 6.34
CA LEU A 222 10.77 8.46 5.36
C LEU A 222 10.39 9.56 4.38
N GLU A 223 10.93 10.76 4.61
CA GLU A 223 10.68 11.91 3.75
C GLU A 223 11.67 11.92 2.59
N TYR A 224 11.18 12.15 1.38
CA TYR A 224 12.00 12.09 0.17
C TYR A 224 11.46 13.00 -0.94
N PHE A 225 12.35 13.36 -1.88
CA PHE A 225 12.03 14.22 -3.00
C PHE A 225 10.90 13.65 -3.86
N VAL A 226 9.91 14.48 -4.20
CA VAL A 226 8.71 14.08 -4.95
C VAL A 226 8.99 13.34 -6.26
N ALA A 227 10.09 13.70 -6.97
CA ALA A 227 10.46 13.03 -8.22
C ALA A 227 11.24 11.71 -8.00
N ALA A 228 11.61 11.38 -6.76
CA ALA A 228 12.24 10.11 -6.44
C ALA A 228 11.19 8.99 -6.28
N LYS A 229 11.62 7.75 -6.48
CA LYS A 229 10.81 6.57 -6.17
C LYS A 229 11.46 5.86 -5.00
N VAL A 230 10.71 5.71 -3.92
CA VAL A 230 11.17 5.06 -2.68
C VAL A 230 10.30 3.85 -2.39
N SER A 231 10.94 2.72 -2.22
CA SER A 231 10.34 1.46 -1.77
C SER A 231 10.31 1.43 -0.24
N CYS A 232 9.23 0.93 0.34
CA CYS A 232 9.13 0.65 1.77
C CYS A 232 8.07 -0.42 1.97
N ASN A 233 8.44 -1.58 2.48
CA ASN A 233 7.50 -2.69 2.68
C ASN A 233 8.04 -3.73 3.66
N TYR A 234 7.18 -4.69 4.04
CA TYR A 234 7.60 -5.91 4.70
C TYR A 234 8.06 -6.94 3.67
N GLU A 235 9.19 -7.59 3.92
CA GLU A 235 9.77 -8.63 3.10
C GLU A 235 9.61 -9.97 3.83
N GLU A 236 8.76 -10.86 3.27
CA GLU A 236 8.31 -12.07 3.95
C GLU A 236 9.39 -13.17 4.05
N ILE A 237 10.32 -13.23 3.08
CA ILE A 237 11.32 -14.31 3.02
C ILE A 237 12.30 -14.21 4.19
N HIS A 238 12.70 -12.97 4.53
CA HIS A 238 13.66 -12.72 5.59
C HIS A 238 13.00 -12.16 6.87
N GLU A 239 11.69 -11.93 6.83
CA GLU A 239 10.90 -11.44 7.96
C GLU A 239 11.36 -10.07 8.48
N HIS A 240 11.61 -9.11 7.57
CA HIS A 240 11.97 -7.76 7.98
C HIS A 240 11.23 -6.67 7.22
N ILE A 241 11.21 -5.48 7.81
CA ILE A 241 10.84 -4.25 7.13
C ILE A 241 12.03 -3.82 6.27
N LEU A 242 11.80 -3.56 4.99
CA LEU A 242 12.83 -3.14 4.04
C LEU A 242 12.42 -1.83 3.39
N PHE A 243 13.36 -0.88 3.30
CA PHE A 243 13.17 0.38 2.57
C PHE A 243 14.47 0.89 1.96
N ASP A 244 14.35 1.75 0.95
CA ASP A 244 15.50 2.38 0.32
C ASP A 244 16.24 3.30 1.31
N HIS A 245 17.57 3.16 1.38
CA HIS A 245 18.42 4.10 2.12
C HIS A 245 18.42 5.47 1.43
N LEU A 246 18.18 6.51 2.21
CA LEU A 246 18.04 7.87 1.73
C LEU A 246 19.26 8.71 2.10
N ILE A 247 19.77 9.45 1.12
CA ILE A 247 20.88 10.40 1.29
C ILE A 247 20.48 11.78 0.84
N PHE A 248 21.05 12.83 1.45
CA PHE A 248 20.90 14.19 0.97
C PHE A 248 21.59 14.37 -0.38
N LYS A 249 20.86 14.91 -1.35
CA LYS A 249 21.36 15.24 -2.67
C LYS A 249 20.89 16.61 -3.10
N LYS A 250 21.79 17.38 -3.69
CA LYS A 250 21.46 18.68 -4.30
C LYS A 250 20.69 18.47 -5.58
N THR A 251 19.50 19.07 -5.66
CA THR A 251 18.63 19.07 -6.83
C THR A 251 18.48 20.50 -7.36
N PRO A 252 17.90 20.73 -8.55
CA PRO A 252 17.58 22.08 -9.03
C PRO A 252 16.63 22.88 -8.12
N TYR A 253 15.89 22.20 -7.25
CA TYR A 253 14.87 22.76 -6.36
C TYR A 253 15.34 22.90 -4.90
N GLY A 254 16.54 22.42 -4.56
CA GLY A 254 17.08 22.42 -3.20
C GLY A 254 17.83 21.14 -2.86
N GLU A 255 18.10 20.94 -1.57
CA GLU A 255 18.68 19.71 -1.05
C GLU A 255 17.57 18.83 -0.48
N TYR A 256 17.41 17.63 -1.03
CA TYR A 256 16.37 16.69 -0.66
C TYR A 256 16.94 15.29 -0.45
N MET A 257 16.21 14.48 0.30
CA MET A 257 16.51 13.07 0.47
C MET A 257 16.14 12.32 -0.80
N VAL A 258 17.05 11.47 -1.28
CA VAL A 258 16.84 10.58 -2.44
C VAL A 258 17.47 9.22 -2.18
N PRO A 259 16.98 8.13 -2.79
CA PRO A 259 17.58 6.81 -2.65
C PRO A 259 18.96 6.76 -3.33
N ASP A 260 19.91 6.08 -2.69
CA ASP A 260 21.26 5.84 -3.24
C ASP A 260 21.43 4.46 -3.87
N GLY A 261 20.37 3.63 -3.83
CA GLY A 261 20.36 2.27 -4.37
C GLY A 261 20.79 1.19 -3.37
N SER A 262 21.06 1.55 -2.11
CA SER A 262 21.20 0.60 -1.01
C SER A 262 19.91 0.52 -0.18
N TYR A 263 19.85 -0.43 0.76
CA TYR A 263 18.66 -0.69 1.56
C TYR A 263 18.97 -0.67 3.05
N GLU A 264 18.03 -0.11 3.79
CA GLU A 264 17.93 -0.18 5.24
C GLU A 264 16.67 -0.94 5.64
N GLY A 265 16.52 -1.20 6.92
CA GLY A 265 15.30 -1.85 7.38
C GLY A 265 15.24 -2.00 8.89
N TYR A 266 14.23 -2.74 9.33
CA TYR A 266 14.04 -3.13 10.70
C TYR A 266 13.88 -4.63 10.82
N VAL A 267 14.55 -5.21 11.81
CA VAL A 267 14.44 -6.63 12.19
C VAL A 267 13.74 -6.71 13.54
N TYR A 268 12.74 -7.59 13.65
CA TYR A 268 12.04 -7.79 14.92
C TYR A 268 12.85 -8.67 15.86
N ALA A 269 13.25 -8.11 16.99
CA ALA A 269 13.99 -8.84 18.04
C ALA A 269 13.69 -8.25 19.41
N ASP A 270 13.49 -9.12 20.40
CA ASP A 270 13.24 -8.76 21.81
C ASP A 270 12.03 -7.81 21.97
N GLY A 271 10.99 -8.00 21.16
CA GLY A 271 9.78 -7.17 21.20
C GLY A 271 9.88 -5.81 20.51
N MET A 272 10.99 -5.54 19.81
CA MET A 272 11.28 -4.26 19.16
C MET A 272 11.68 -4.47 17.70
N TRP A 273 11.33 -3.52 16.85
CA TRP A 273 11.84 -3.39 15.49
C TRP A 273 13.16 -2.62 15.54
N LYS A 274 14.28 -3.34 15.47
CA LYS A 274 15.64 -2.77 15.57
C LYS A 274 16.15 -2.38 14.20
N HIS A 275 16.58 -1.14 14.05
CA HIS A 275 17.09 -0.60 12.79
C HIS A 275 18.40 -1.27 12.36
N VAL A 276 18.51 -1.56 11.07
CA VAL A 276 19.71 -2.11 10.41
C VAL A 276 20.06 -1.23 9.21
N SER A 277 21.20 -0.55 9.28
CA SER A 277 21.64 0.44 8.29
C SER A 277 22.15 -0.17 6.97
N LYS A 278 22.32 -1.49 6.88
CA LYS A 278 22.71 -2.21 5.65
C LYS A 278 22.09 -3.60 5.68
N MET A 279 20.95 -3.72 5.00
CA MET A 279 20.24 -5.00 4.96
C MET A 279 20.92 -6.06 4.10
N PHE A 280 21.67 -5.65 3.06
CA PHE A 280 22.40 -6.56 2.19
C PHE A 280 23.86 -6.13 2.12
N ASN A 281 24.79 -6.97 2.62
CA ASN A 281 26.21 -6.80 2.45
C ASN A 281 26.63 -7.26 1.04
N HIS A 282 26.12 -6.61 0.01
CA HIS A 282 26.73 -6.74 -1.32
C HIS A 282 27.91 -5.78 -1.38
N SER A 283 29.10 -6.24 -0.94
CA SER A 283 30.34 -5.66 -1.43
C SER A 283 30.39 -6.00 -2.91
N TYR A 284 29.97 -5.09 -3.77
CA TYR A 284 30.31 -5.15 -5.19
C TYR A 284 31.82 -5.01 -5.28
N GLY A 285 32.54 -6.13 -5.34
CA GLY A 285 33.88 -6.14 -5.86
C GLY A 285 33.83 -5.54 -7.26
N ASP A 286 34.72 -4.57 -7.52
CA ASP A 286 34.89 -3.94 -8.82
C ASP A 286 34.68 -4.95 -9.95
N ASN A 287 33.72 -4.73 -10.84
CA ASN A 287 33.41 -5.39 -12.10
C ASN A 287 32.32 -6.44 -12.23
N ASN A 288 31.52 -6.74 -11.20
CA ASN A 288 30.34 -7.61 -11.39
C ASN A 288 29.07 -6.92 -10.90
N PHE A 289 28.48 -6.07 -11.74
CA PHE A 289 27.05 -5.84 -11.64
C PHE A 289 26.35 -7.19 -11.83
N PRO A 290 25.49 -7.68 -10.90
CA PRO A 290 24.60 -8.76 -11.22
C PRO A 290 23.72 -8.23 -12.35
N THR A 291 24.06 -8.60 -13.57
CA THR A 291 23.04 -8.61 -14.62
C THR A 291 21.98 -9.55 -14.07
N PRO A 292 20.71 -9.09 -13.89
CA PRO A 292 19.64 -10.01 -13.59
C PRO A 292 19.80 -11.13 -14.62
N GLU A 293 19.91 -12.36 -14.15
CA GLU A 293 19.88 -13.48 -15.09
C GLU A 293 18.65 -13.26 -15.94
N PRO A 294 18.82 -13.21 -17.27
CA PRO A 294 17.65 -13.05 -18.11
C PRO A 294 16.72 -14.18 -17.68
N ILE A 295 15.46 -13.87 -17.34
CA ILE A 295 14.44 -14.87 -17.04
C ILE A 295 14.18 -15.62 -18.35
N LEU A 296 15.17 -16.37 -18.77
CA LEU A 296 15.12 -17.39 -19.78
C LEU A 296 14.82 -18.69 -19.04
N THR A 297 13.64 -18.75 -18.41
CA THR A 297 13.03 -20.06 -18.22
C THR A 297 13.01 -20.68 -19.62
N LYS A 298 13.57 -21.86 -19.75
CA LYS A 298 13.54 -22.68 -20.99
C LYS A 298 12.10 -23.06 -21.38
N GLU A 299 11.09 -22.51 -20.75
CA GLU A 299 9.70 -22.60 -21.15
C GLU A 299 9.42 -21.56 -22.21
N LYS A 300 9.32 -22.05 -23.43
CA LYS A 300 8.85 -21.30 -24.60
C LYS A 300 7.47 -20.70 -24.27
N LYS A 301 7.40 -19.41 -23.93
CA LYS A 301 6.13 -18.71 -23.78
C LYS A 301 5.49 -18.62 -25.18
N LYS A 302 4.38 -19.30 -25.32
CA LYS A 302 3.50 -19.15 -26.48
C LYS A 302 2.63 -17.91 -26.26
N ASP A 303 2.36 -17.16 -27.34
CA ASP A 303 1.38 -16.08 -27.30
C ASP A 303 -0.05 -16.64 -27.08
N MET A 304 -1.01 -15.75 -26.87
CA MET A 304 -2.41 -16.10 -26.67
C MET A 304 -3.01 -16.92 -27.84
N PHE A 305 -2.31 -17.00 -28.98
CA PHE A 305 -2.67 -17.75 -30.18
C PHE A 305 -1.78 -19.00 -30.41
N GLY A 306 -0.89 -19.33 -29.47
CA GLY A 306 -0.06 -20.54 -29.52
C GLY A 306 1.24 -20.42 -30.34
N ASN A 307 1.64 -19.23 -30.79
CA ASN A 307 2.81 -19.00 -31.63
C ASN A 307 4.09 -18.75 -30.80
N GLU A 308 5.22 -19.32 -31.19
CA GLU A 308 6.52 -19.14 -30.53
C GLU A 308 7.17 -17.81 -30.95
N HIS A 309 7.45 -16.90 -29.99
CA HIS A 309 8.15 -15.65 -30.26
C HIS A 309 9.67 -15.85 -30.41
N LYS A 310 10.18 -15.84 -31.66
CA LYS A 310 11.61 -15.85 -31.99
C LYS A 310 12.34 -14.49 -31.88
N ARG A 311 11.74 -13.45 -31.27
CA ARG A 311 12.24 -12.05 -31.41
C ARG A 311 13.04 -11.47 -30.25
N ALA A 312 13.17 -12.12 -29.09
CA ALA A 312 13.80 -11.52 -27.91
C ALA A 312 15.33 -11.30 -28.04
N THR A 313 16.05 -12.10 -28.81
CA THR A 313 17.51 -12.04 -28.91
C THR A 313 18.08 -10.99 -29.87
N LYS A 314 17.27 -10.44 -30.79
CA LYS A 314 17.75 -9.42 -31.74
C LYS A 314 17.72 -7.99 -31.21
N ASN A 315 16.85 -7.66 -30.26
CA ASN A 315 16.71 -6.30 -29.72
C ASN A 315 17.78 -5.93 -28.69
N VAL A 316 18.23 -6.87 -27.85
CA VAL A 316 19.27 -6.63 -26.83
C VAL A 316 20.61 -6.27 -27.50
N ASN A 317 20.95 -6.89 -28.64
CA ASN A 317 22.18 -6.56 -29.39
C ASN A 317 22.08 -5.23 -30.17
N ARG A 318 20.90 -4.76 -30.49
CA ARG A 318 20.68 -3.50 -31.20
C ARG A 318 20.80 -2.30 -30.25
N ASP A 319 20.28 -2.42 -29.05
CA ASP A 319 20.38 -1.37 -28.04
C ASP A 319 21.79 -1.21 -27.49
N SER A 320 22.56 -2.29 -27.33
CA SER A 320 23.96 -2.22 -26.92
C SER A 320 24.85 -1.56 -27.97
N LYS A 321 24.59 -1.75 -29.27
CA LYS A 321 25.27 -1.06 -30.36
C LYS A 321 24.92 0.41 -30.50
N LEU A 322 23.63 0.76 -30.28
CA LEU A 322 23.16 2.15 -30.28
C LEU A 322 23.73 2.91 -29.08
N TYR A 323 23.76 2.31 -27.90
CA TYR A 323 24.33 2.89 -26.68
C TYR A 323 25.86 3.12 -26.83
N LYS A 324 26.59 2.17 -27.38
CA LYS A 324 28.04 2.32 -27.66
C LYS A 324 28.31 3.42 -28.68
N LYS A 325 27.43 3.57 -29.70
CA LYS A 325 27.55 4.61 -30.72
C LYS A 325 27.20 6.01 -30.16
N ALA A 326 26.20 6.12 -29.28
CA ALA A 326 25.83 7.34 -28.59
C ALA A 326 26.94 7.82 -27.64
N ARG A 327 27.57 6.90 -26.90
CA ARG A 327 28.68 7.20 -25.98
C ARG A 327 29.94 7.64 -26.75
N ALA A 328 30.22 7.06 -27.91
CA ALA A 328 31.35 7.46 -28.76
C ALA A 328 31.15 8.85 -29.37
N ASN A 329 29.91 9.20 -29.75
CA ASN A 329 29.55 10.53 -30.28
C ASN A 329 29.60 11.64 -29.21
N ASN A 330 29.20 11.35 -27.97
CA ASN A 330 29.30 12.30 -26.88
C ASN A 330 30.77 12.58 -26.51
N LYS A 331 31.60 11.54 -26.44
CA LYS A 331 33.05 11.70 -26.19
C LYS A 331 33.77 12.51 -27.28
N LYS A 332 33.31 12.43 -28.53
CA LYS A 332 33.84 13.23 -29.64
C LYS A 332 33.41 14.69 -29.55
N LYS A 333 32.18 14.96 -29.10
CA LYS A 333 31.67 16.34 -28.86
C LYS A 333 32.35 17.03 -27.68
N ASP A 334 32.71 16.28 -26.65
CA ASP A 334 33.40 16.83 -25.48
C ASP A 334 34.85 17.19 -25.84
N LEU A 335 35.54 16.39 -26.65
CA LEU A 335 36.91 16.70 -27.18
C LEU A 335 36.90 17.85 -28.17
N GLU A 336 35.86 18.06 -28.98
CA GLU A 336 35.73 19.23 -29.87
C GLU A 336 35.51 20.53 -29.07
N LYS A 337 34.79 20.47 -27.95
CA LYS A 337 34.58 21.60 -27.05
C LYS A 337 35.83 22.01 -26.26
N GLU A 338 36.66 21.05 -25.87
CA GLU A 338 37.96 21.36 -25.21
C GLU A 338 38.94 22.05 -26.17
N ASN A 339 38.95 21.67 -27.43
CA ASN A 339 39.81 22.30 -28.45
C ASN A 339 39.32 23.72 -28.88
N ASP A 340 38.03 24.04 -28.71
CA ASP A 340 37.51 25.38 -29.01
C ASP A 340 37.70 26.38 -27.85
N ILE A 341 38.20 25.95 -26.68
CA ILE A 341 38.51 26.78 -25.53
C ILE A 341 40.01 27.15 -25.46
N GLU A 342 40.86 26.42 -26.18
CA GLU A 342 42.31 26.68 -26.22
C GLU A 342 42.77 27.53 -27.44
N ASN A 343 41.87 28.02 -28.28
CA ASN A 343 42.11 28.97 -29.35
C ASN A 343 41.28 30.24 -29.07
#